data_d6b76db6d1e17f47058143c64e4fe1e4
#
_entry.id   d6b76db6d1e17f47058143c64e4fe1e4
#
_cell.length_a   1.000
_cell.length_b   1.000
_cell.length_c   1.000
_cell.angle_alpha   90.00
_cell.angle_beta   90.00
_cell.angle_gamma   90.00
#
_symmetry.space_group_name_H-M   'P 1'
#
loop_
_entity.id
_entity.type
_entity.pdbx_description
1 polymer ?
#
loop_
_entity_poly.entity_id
_entity_poly.type
_entity_poly.pdbx_seq_one_letter_code
_entity_poly.pdbx_strand_id
1 'polypeptide(L)'
;MTPVKDQGHCGSCWTFASTGALEGAWFIKSGELLSFSEQELVDCVNLSFGCNGGNAAASFHYWKTHFPMSEASYPYTAKNGACVYNANDSYNNIQVTGPVGVTHNDKVALQNAVYQQPIAVAIEADTMYFQTYTSGVLTDAVACGTNLDHAVLAVGFGQENGNDYFLIKNSWSADWGDQGYVKLGADNNNGVCGVQMDPNYPGL
;
A
#
# COMPACT_ATOMS: atom_id res chain seq x y z
N MET A 1 -5.47 -1.82 -12.07
CA MET A 1 -4.49 -2.19 -11.00
C MET A 1 -3.48 -3.15 -11.61
N THR A 2 -2.19 -3.01 -11.29
CA THR A 2 -1.15 -3.99 -11.57
C THR A 2 -1.44 -5.33 -10.87
N PRO A 3 -0.88 -6.47 -11.33
CA PRO A 3 -1.00 -7.75 -10.64
C PRO A 3 -0.53 -7.69 -9.17
N VAL A 4 -0.96 -8.65 -8.35
CA VAL A 4 -0.42 -8.83 -7.01
C VAL A 4 1.05 -9.22 -7.10
N LYS A 5 1.89 -8.54 -6.32
CA LYS A 5 3.34 -8.77 -6.26
C LYS A 5 3.71 -9.55 -4.99
N ASP A 6 4.98 -9.91 -4.85
CA ASP A 6 5.52 -10.62 -3.68
C ASP A 6 6.76 -9.90 -3.14
N GLN A 7 6.66 -9.43 -1.88
CA GLN A 7 7.78 -8.79 -1.19
C GLN A 7 8.88 -9.76 -0.73
N GLY A 8 8.60 -11.08 -0.73
CA GLY A 8 9.53 -12.10 -0.26
C GLY A 8 9.97 -11.90 1.20
N HIS A 9 11.22 -12.25 1.49
CA HIS A 9 11.79 -12.11 2.85
C HIS A 9 12.43 -10.73 3.10
N CYS A 10 11.70 -9.66 2.79
CA CYS A 10 12.12 -8.28 3.02
C CYS A 10 10.93 -7.49 3.60
N GLY A 11 11.15 -6.77 4.68
CA GLY A 11 10.14 -5.90 5.30
C GLY A 11 9.88 -4.64 4.49
N SER A 12 9.58 -4.80 3.19
CA SER A 12 9.37 -3.73 2.22
C SER A 12 7.90 -3.49 1.87
N CYS A 13 6.95 -4.02 2.63
CA CYS A 13 5.51 -3.85 2.40
C CYS A 13 5.11 -2.38 2.12
N TRP A 14 5.76 -1.45 2.80
CA TRP A 14 5.56 -0.01 2.63
C TRP A 14 5.86 0.48 1.20
N THR A 15 6.80 -0.14 0.49
CA THR A 15 7.11 0.22 -0.90
C THR A 15 6.03 -0.27 -1.85
N PHE A 16 5.49 -1.48 -1.64
CA PHE A 16 4.40 -2.03 -2.45
C PHE A 16 3.09 -1.26 -2.27
N ALA A 17 2.79 -0.85 -1.03
CA ALA A 17 1.66 0.04 -0.76
C ALA A 17 1.83 1.39 -1.48
N SER A 18 3.05 1.94 -1.48
CA SER A 18 3.37 3.22 -2.10
C SER A 18 3.29 3.16 -3.62
N THR A 19 3.96 2.17 -4.25
CA THR A 19 3.94 2.00 -5.72
C THR A 19 2.53 1.74 -6.21
N GLY A 20 1.78 0.85 -5.53
CA GLY A 20 0.39 0.56 -5.89
C GLY A 20 -0.53 1.77 -5.79
N ALA A 21 -0.35 2.63 -4.78
CA ALA A 21 -1.09 3.88 -4.65
C ALA A 21 -0.77 4.84 -5.81
N LEU A 22 0.50 5.01 -6.16
CA LEU A 22 0.92 5.87 -7.26
C LEU A 22 0.50 5.30 -8.63
N GLU A 23 0.63 4.00 -8.85
CA GLU A 23 0.18 3.29 -10.06
C GLU A 23 -1.31 3.52 -10.33
N GLY A 24 -2.13 3.40 -9.28
CA GLY A 24 -3.57 3.63 -9.38
C GLY A 24 -3.92 5.10 -9.62
N ALA A 25 -3.31 6.01 -8.87
CA ALA A 25 -3.52 7.45 -9.02
C ALA A 25 -3.12 7.95 -10.42
N TRP A 26 -1.97 7.49 -10.92
CA TRP A 26 -1.50 7.84 -12.26
C TRP A 26 -2.42 7.29 -13.36
N PHE A 27 -2.86 6.04 -13.23
CA PHE A 27 -3.81 5.45 -14.17
C PHE A 27 -5.12 6.25 -14.25
N ILE A 28 -5.66 6.67 -13.10
CA ILE A 28 -6.89 7.47 -13.05
C ILE A 28 -6.69 8.83 -13.73
N LYS A 29 -5.50 9.45 -13.55
CA LYS A 29 -5.18 10.75 -14.10
C LYS A 29 -4.85 10.72 -15.60
N SER A 30 -4.11 9.70 -16.06
CA SER A 30 -3.52 9.65 -17.42
C SER A 30 -4.14 8.61 -18.35
N GLY A 31 -4.80 7.59 -17.80
CA GLY A 31 -5.25 6.41 -18.55
C GLY A 31 -4.13 5.38 -18.80
N GLU A 32 -2.89 5.64 -18.36
CA GLU A 32 -1.73 4.77 -18.56
C GLU A 32 -1.40 4.00 -17.28
N LEU A 33 -1.44 2.66 -17.33
CA LEU A 33 -1.07 1.80 -16.21
C LEU A 33 0.42 1.47 -16.29
N LEU A 34 1.19 2.04 -15.36
CA LEU A 34 2.62 1.80 -15.20
C LEU A 34 2.87 0.88 -14.01
N SER A 35 4.06 0.27 -13.96
CA SER A 35 4.57 -0.44 -12.78
C SER A 35 5.82 0.26 -12.28
N PHE A 36 5.77 0.79 -11.05
CA PHE A 36 6.89 1.50 -10.43
C PHE A 36 7.75 0.58 -9.59
N SER A 37 9.02 0.98 -9.41
CA SER A 37 10.03 0.22 -8.69
C SER A 37 9.86 0.29 -7.19
N GLU A 38 9.62 -0.85 -6.56
CA GLU A 38 9.72 -0.99 -5.10
C GLU A 38 11.17 -0.93 -4.63
N GLN A 39 12.11 -1.44 -5.46
CA GLN A 39 13.53 -1.44 -5.10
C GLN A 39 14.12 -0.05 -5.03
N GLU A 40 13.72 0.88 -5.91
CA GLU A 40 14.09 2.30 -5.80
C GLU A 40 13.79 2.83 -4.39
N LEU A 41 12.58 2.55 -3.88
CA LEU A 41 12.19 3.02 -2.55
C LEU A 41 12.99 2.33 -1.44
N VAL A 42 13.18 1.00 -1.53
CA VAL A 42 13.98 0.23 -0.56
C VAL A 42 15.38 0.82 -0.40
N ASP A 43 16.02 1.18 -1.53
CA ASP A 43 17.43 1.58 -1.54
C ASP A 43 17.64 3.09 -1.34
N CYS A 44 16.67 3.93 -1.73
CA CYS A 44 16.88 5.37 -1.84
C CYS A 44 16.12 6.22 -0.80
N VAL A 45 15.09 5.68 -0.13
CA VAL A 45 14.31 6.45 0.84
C VAL A 45 14.99 6.50 2.20
N ASN A 46 15.74 7.56 2.47
CA ASN A 46 16.52 7.72 3.72
C ASN A 46 15.66 7.93 4.98
N LEU A 47 14.35 8.18 4.84
CA LEU A 47 13.39 8.29 5.95
C LEU A 47 12.79 6.94 6.36
N SER A 48 13.25 5.86 5.76
CA SER A 48 12.84 4.47 6.00
C SER A 48 14.07 3.59 6.16
N PHE A 49 13.85 2.31 6.51
CA PHE A 49 14.93 1.38 6.88
C PHE A 49 15.07 0.22 5.87
N GLY A 50 14.66 0.44 4.63
CA GLY A 50 14.71 -0.57 3.56
C GLY A 50 13.92 -1.83 3.91
N CYS A 51 14.59 -2.98 3.91
CA CYS A 51 13.99 -4.26 4.32
C CYS A 51 13.69 -4.39 5.82
N ASN A 52 14.07 -3.42 6.64
CA ASN A 52 13.74 -3.40 8.07
C ASN A 52 12.51 -2.54 8.39
N GLY A 53 11.76 -2.14 7.37
CA GLY A 53 10.52 -1.39 7.52
C GLY A 53 10.58 0.06 7.04
N GLY A 54 9.43 0.68 7.00
CA GLY A 54 9.23 2.06 6.58
C GLY A 54 7.75 2.40 6.52
N ASN A 55 7.41 3.53 5.92
CA ASN A 55 6.03 3.90 5.69
C ASN A 55 5.81 4.57 4.33
N ALA A 56 4.57 4.53 3.85
CA ALA A 56 4.22 5.05 2.53
C ALA A 56 4.37 6.57 2.43
N ALA A 57 4.14 7.31 3.51
CA ALA A 57 4.29 8.76 3.51
C ALA A 57 5.76 9.17 3.26
N ALA A 58 6.74 8.40 3.73
CA ALA A 58 8.16 8.62 3.43
C ALA A 58 8.46 8.46 1.93
N SER A 59 7.85 7.46 1.26
CA SER A 59 7.95 7.27 -0.19
C SER A 59 7.38 8.46 -0.96
N PHE A 60 6.18 8.91 -0.57
CA PHE A 60 5.53 10.06 -1.21
C PHE A 60 6.30 11.36 -0.97
N HIS A 61 6.98 11.48 0.19
CA HIS A 61 7.87 12.59 0.45
C HIS A 61 9.13 12.55 -0.42
N TYR A 62 9.74 11.37 -0.61
CA TYR A 62 10.90 11.16 -1.49
C TYR A 62 10.57 11.57 -2.94
N TRP A 63 9.43 11.16 -3.46
CA TRP A 63 9.01 11.48 -4.81
C TRP A 63 8.62 12.96 -5.04
N LYS A 64 8.63 13.82 -4.01
CA LYS A 64 8.53 15.29 -4.22
C LYS A 64 9.72 15.85 -4.99
N THR A 65 10.90 15.24 -4.84
CA THR A 65 12.17 15.70 -5.41
C THR A 65 12.80 14.69 -6.37
N HIS A 66 12.23 13.49 -6.45
CA HIS A 66 12.66 12.42 -7.34
C HIS A 66 11.48 11.97 -8.18
N PHE A 67 11.71 11.59 -9.41
CA PHE A 67 10.67 11.02 -10.25
C PHE A 67 10.66 9.50 -10.10
N PRO A 68 9.49 8.83 -10.10
CA PRO A 68 9.45 7.38 -9.92
C PRO A 68 10.12 6.67 -11.09
N MET A 69 10.93 5.66 -10.80
CA MET A 69 11.51 4.75 -11.80
C MET A 69 10.55 3.59 -12.09
N SER A 70 10.70 2.98 -13.27
CA SER A 70 9.92 1.78 -13.59
C SER A 70 10.47 0.55 -12.89
N GLU A 71 9.61 -0.45 -12.64
CA GLU A 71 10.03 -1.78 -12.18
C GLU A 71 11.03 -2.43 -13.16
N ALA A 72 10.88 -2.17 -14.46
CA ALA A 72 11.79 -2.71 -15.49
C ALA A 72 13.18 -2.10 -15.44
N SER A 73 13.32 -0.80 -15.10
CA SER A 73 14.62 -0.12 -15.02
C SER A 73 15.33 -0.31 -13.66
N TYR A 74 14.56 -0.60 -12.62
CA TYR A 74 15.08 -0.85 -11.27
C TYR A 74 14.37 -2.05 -10.62
N PRO A 75 14.68 -3.29 -11.05
CA PRO A 75 13.93 -4.48 -10.64
C PRO A 75 14.03 -4.80 -9.16
N TYR A 76 12.93 -5.33 -8.60
CA TYR A 76 12.87 -5.75 -7.20
C TYR A 76 13.77 -6.95 -6.91
N THR A 77 14.55 -6.88 -5.84
CA THR A 77 15.53 -7.92 -5.44
C THR A 77 15.27 -8.52 -4.06
N ALA A 78 14.31 -7.99 -3.30
CA ALA A 78 14.00 -8.37 -1.92
C ALA A 78 15.20 -8.26 -0.95
N LYS A 79 16.11 -7.31 -1.20
CA LYS A 79 17.31 -7.05 -0.38
C LYS A 79 17.61 -5.57 -0.36
N ASN A 80 18.25 -5.09 0.72
CA ASN A 80 18.84 -3.76 0.72
C ASN A 80 20.00 -3.67 -0.27
N GLY A 81 20.04 -2.60 -1.05
CA GLY A 81 21.12 -2.26 -1.98
C GLY A 81 21.61 -0.84 -1.80
N ALA A 82 22.58 -0.47 -2.61
CA ALA A 82 22.97 0.93 -2.77
C ALA A 82 21.95 1.63 -3.68
N CYS A 83 21.59 2.85 -3.35
CA CYS A 83 20.71 3.64 -4.22
C CYS A 83 21.41 3.92 -5.57
N VAL A 84 20.81 3.47 -6.67
CA VAL A 84 21.27 3.69 -8.04
C VAL A 84 20.25 4.49 -8.85
N TYR A 85 19.55 5.41 -8.18
CA TYR A 85 18.58 6.31 -8.83
C TYR A 85 19.19 7.02 -10.04
N ASN A 86 18.47 7.00 -11.16
CA ASN A 86 18.85 7.69 -12.39
C ASN A 86 17.65 8.47 -12.96
N ALA A 87 17.75 9.79 -12.93
CA ALA A 87 16.68 10.65 -13.42
C ALA A 87 16.38 10.48 -14.92
N ASN A 88 17.35 9.99 -15.72
CA ASN A 88 17.14 9.74 -17.15
C ASN A 88 16.28 8.49 -17.43
N ASP A 89 16.20 7.57 -16.45
CA ASP A 89 15.42 6.33 -16.52
C ASP A 89 14.12 6.42 -15.72
N SER A 90 13.78 7.63 -15.23
CA SER A 90 12.58 7.88 -14.44
C SER A 90 11.47 8.58 -15.25
N TYR A 91 10.24 8.50 -14.76
CA TYR A 91 9.08 9.13 -15.36
C TYR A 91 8.99 10.62 -14.94
N ASN A 92 9.76 11.48 -15.59
CA ASN A 92 9.88 12.92 -15.29
C ASN A 92 8.59 13.73 -15.51
N ASN A 93 7.57 13.13 -16.11
CA ASN A 93 6.23 13.70 -16.28
C ASN A 93 5.28 13.36 -15.10
N ILE A 94 5.72 12.56 -14.13
CA ILE A 94 4.94 12.19 -12.94
C ILE A 94 5.44 13.01 -11.76
N GLN A 95 4.78 14.13 -11.47
CA GLN A 95 5.13 15.01 -10.37
C GLN A 95 4.28 14.68 -9.14
N VAL A 96 4.90 14.10 -8.11
CA VAL A 96 4.28 13.87 -6.80
C VAL A 96 4.46 15.10 -5.93
N THR A 97 3.38 15.62 -5.35
CA THR A 97 3.41 16.81 -4.48
C THR A 97 3.68 16.46 -3.01
N GLY A 98 3.64 15.20 -2.67
CA GLY A 98 3.94 14.64 -1.35
C GLY A 98 2.81 13.77 -0.79
N PRO A 99 2.93 13.36 0.47
CA PRO A 99 1.89 12.59 1.15
C PRO A 99 0.67 13.46 1.44
N VAL A 100 -0.52 12.90 1.20
CA VAL A 100 -1.81 13.46 1.60
C VAL A 100 -2.44 12.48 2.59
N GLY A 101 -2.68 12.94 3.83
CA GLY A 101 -3.33 12.14 4.87
C GLY A 101 -4.85 12.11 4.69
N VAL A 102 -5.46 10.99 5.00
CA VAL A 102 -6.92 10.86 5.17
C VAL A 102 -7.22 10.92 6.67
N THR A 103 -8.39 11.42 7.06
CA THR A 103 -8.80 11.47 8.47
C THR A 103 -8.73 10.08 9.10
N HIS A 104 -7.95 9.97 10.17
CA HIS A 104 -7.71 8.71 10.89
C HIS A 104 -8.98 8.25 11.61
N ASN A 105 -9.19 6.95 11.68
CA ASN A 105 -10.32 6.31 12.37
C ASN A 105 -11.70 6.80 11.88
N ASP A 106 -11.78 7.16 10.62
CA ASP A 106 -13.00 7.63 9.97
C ASP A 106 -13.30 6.77 8.72
N LYS A 107 -14.27 5.87 8.88
CA LYS A 107 -14.72 4.99 7.81
C LYS A 107 -15.16 5.76 6.56
N VAL A 108 -15.93 6.83 6.76
CA VAL A 108 -16.50 7.59 5.63
C VAL A 108 -15.40 8.37 4.91
N ALA A 109 -14.47 8.95 5.65
CA ALA A 109 -13.31 9.63 5.05
C ALA A 109 -12.47 8.66 4.21
N LEU A 110 -12.19 7.44 4.72
CA LEU A 110 -11.44 6.44 3.98
C LEU A 110 -12.23 5.92 2.76
N GLN A 111 -13.54 5.66 2.88
CA GLN A 111 -14.38 5.29 1.74
C GLN A 111 -14.36 6.36 0.64
N ASN A 112 -14.49 7.63 1.00
CA ASN A 112 -14.43 8.75 0.05
C ASN A 112 -13.06 8.84 -0.64
N ALA A 113 -11.98 8.59 0.08
CA ALA A 113 -10.63 8.59 -0.49
C ALA A 113 -10.43 7.40 -1.44
N VAL A 114 -10.81 6.18 -1.04
CA VAL A 114 -10.73 4.96 -1.87
C VAL A 114 -11.60 5.06 -3.12
N TYR A 115 -12.73 5.76 -3.05
CA TYR A 115 -13.57 6.03 -4.22
C TYR A 115 -12.82 6.87 -5.28
N GLN A 116 -11.91 7.74 -4.86
CA GLN A 116 -11.14 8.59 -5.77
C GLN A 116 -9.89 7.88 -6.32
N GLN A 117 -9.18 7.12 -5.49
CA GLN A 117 -7.94 6.44 -5.85
C GLN A 117 -7.56 5.38 -4.81
N PRO A 118 -6.63 4.44 -5.11
CA PRO A 118 -6.09 3.52 -4.10
C PRO A 118 -5.33 4.26 -3.00
N ILE A 119 -5.50 3.79 -1.76
CA ILE A 119 -4.96 4.40 -0.53
C ILE A 119 -4.01 3.43 0.16
N ALA A 120 -2.79 3.87 0.45
CA ALA A 120 -1.89 3.13 1.32
C ALA A 120 -2.40 3.19 2.77
N VAL A 121 -2.50 2.04 3.41
CA VAL A 121 -2.96 1.89 4.80
C VAL A 121 -1.99 1.00 5.58
N ALA A 122 -1.90 1.20 6.89
CA ALA A 122 -1.19 0.30 7.77
C ALA A 122 -2.17 -0.58 8.55
N ILE A 123 -1.77 -1.82 8.81
CA ILE A 123 -2.56 -2.82 9.54
C ILE A 123 -1.69 -3.64 10.50
N GLU A 124 -2.31 -4.33 11.44
CA GLU A 124 -1.69 -5.44 12.16
C GLU A 124 -1.87 -6.73 11.34
N ALA A 125 -0.78 -7.40 11.01
CA ALA A 125 -0.78 -8.58 10.14
C ALA A 125 0.01 -9.78 10.71
N ASP A 126 0.62 -9.66 11.89
CA ASP A 126 1.40 -10.73 12.51
C ASP A 126 0.53 -11.76 13.24
N THR A 127 -0.79 -11.56 13.33
CA THR A 127 -1.72 -12.50 13.96
C THR A 127 -2.08 -13.69 13.05
N MET A 128 -2.29 -14.86 13.63
CA MET A 128 -2.77 -16.03 12.90
C MET A 128 -4.11 -15.78 12.21
N TYR A 129 -4.96 -14.92 12.79
CA TYR A 129 -6.25 -14.55 12.22
C TYR A 129 -6.12 -13.90 10.84
N PHE A 130 -5.12 -13.03 10.66
CA PHE A 130 -4.81 -12.43 9.37
C PHE A 130 -4.01 -13.35 8.45
N GLN A 131 -2.94 -13.97 8.97
CA GLN A 131 -2.00 -14.77 8.16
C GLN A 131 -2.66 -15.98 7.48
N THR A 132 -3.69 -16.57 8.10
CA THR A 132 -4.40 -17.74 7.57
C THR A 132 -5.69 -17.40 6.83
N TYR A 133 -5.91 -16.12 6.49
CA TYR A 133 -7.07 -15.68 5.74
C TYR A 133 -7.18 -16.39 4.38
N THR A 134 -8.40 -16.79 4.01
CA THR A 134 -8.68 -17.40 2.71
C THR A 134 -9.83 -16.74 1.96
N SER A 135 -10.90 -16.34 2.66
CA SER A 135 -12.08 -15.73 2.01
C SER A 135 -13.03 -15.09 3.03
N GLY A 136 -14.02 -14.34 2.54
CA GLY A 136 -15.04 -13.65 3.35
C GLY A 136 -14.51 -12.35 3.96
N VAL A 137 -15.27 -11.76 4.89
CA VAL A 137 -14.88 -10.53 5.60
C VAL A 137 -14.30 -10.88 6.96
N LEU A 138 -13.08 -10.45 7.26
CA LEU A 138 -12.54 -10.48 8.62
C LEU A 138 -13.28 -9.44 9.46
N THR A 139 -13.97 -9.88 10.52
CA THR A 139 -14.84 -9.02 11.33
C THR A 139 -14.43 -8.91 12.79
N ASP A 140 -13.52 -9.76 13.25
CA ASP A 140 -13.07 -9.77 14.65
C ASP A 140 -11.86 -8.84 14.85
N ALA A 141 -12.16 -7.61 15.27
CA ALA A 141 -11.14 -6.58 15.52
C ALA A 141 -10.23 -6.95 16.72
N VAL A 142 -10.71 -7.76 17.67
CA VAL A 142 -9.91 -8.18 18.82
C VAL A 142 -8.93 -9.28 18.43
N ALA A 143 -9.36 -10.23 17.59
CA ALA A 143 -8.49 -11.30 17.10
C ALA A 143 -7.42 -10.78 16.14
N CYS A 144 -7.70 -9.71 15.42
CA CYS A 144 -6.72 -9.09 14.51
C CYS A 144 -5.79 -8.10 15.22
N GLY A 145 -6.34 -7.31 16.16
CA GLY A 145 -5.58 -6.27 16.87
C GLY A 145 -5.38 -4.97 16.08
N THR A 146 -4.51 -4.09 16.61
CA THR A 146 -4.24 -2.74 16.06
C THR A 146 -2.78 -2.29 16.23
N ASN A 147 -1.87 -3.23 16.46
CA ASN A 147 -0.43 -2.94 16.53
C ASN A 147 0.15 -2.94 15.11
N LEU A 148 0.08 -1.79 14.44
CA LEU A 148 0.40 -1.65 13.02
C LEU A 148 1.84 -2.09 12.70
N ASP A 149 2.00 -3.15 11.91
CA ASP A 149 3.28 -3.75 11.53
C ASP A 149 3.42 -4.02 10.03
N HIS A 150 2.36 -3.78 9.24
CA HIS A 150 2.31 -4.10 7.83
C HIS A 150 1.62 -3.01 7.03
N ALA A 151 2.16 -2.65 5.86
CA ALA A 151 1.55 -1.69 4.96
C ALA A 151 0.94 -2.41 3.75
N VAL A 152 -0.29 -2.05 3.40
CA VAL A 152 -1.07 -2.63 2.31
C VAL A 152 -1.85 -1.56 1.55
N LEU A 153 -2.58 -1.95 0.51
CA LEU A 153 -3.27 -1.02 -0.36
C LEU A 153 -4.79 -1.22 -0.33
N ALA A 154 -5.54 -0.24 0.16
CA ALA A 154 -6.99 -0.20 0.04
C ALA A 154 -7.38 0.19 -1.39
N VAL A 155 -8.10 -0.70 -2.10
CA VAL A 155 -8.43 -0.56 -3.52
C VAL A 155 -9.92 -0.51 -3.80
N GLY A 156 -10.74 -0.75 -2.79
CA GLY A 156 -12.19 -0.75 -2.89
C GLY A 156 -12.86 -0.87 -1.53
N PHE A 157 -14.15 -0.81 -1.52
CA PHE A 157 -14.97 -1.08 -0.34
C PHE A 157 -16.34 -1.62 -0.78
N GLY A 158 -17.04 -2.26 0.14
CA GLY A 158 -18.34 -2.83 -0.12
C GLY A 158 -19.02 -3.37 1.12
N GLN A 159 -20.06 -4.18 0.92
CA GLN A 159 -20.75 -4.89 1.99
C GLN A 159 -20.96 -6.36 1.60
N GLU A 160 -20.71 -7.27 2.52
CA GLU A 160 -20.95 -8.70 2.35
C GLU A 160 -21.58 -9.26 3.62
N ASN A 161 -22.73 -9.94 3.49
CA ASN A 161 -23.49 -10.53 4.61
C ASN A 161 -23.77 -9.53 5.76
N GLY A 162 -24.03 -8.25 5.40
CA GLY A 162 -24.30 -7.19 6.36
C GLY A 162 -23.07 -6.52 6.97
N ASN A 163 -21.86 -6.98 6.65
CA ASN A 163 -20.60 -6.41 7.11
C ASN A 163 -20.00 -5.50 6.05
N ASP A 164 -19.81 -4.22 6.38
CA ASP A 164 -19.05 -3.30 5.55
C ASP A 164 -17.57 -3.67 5.58
N TYR A 165 -16.87 -3.54 4.46
CA TYR A 165 -15.45 -3.87 4.37
C TYR A 165 -14.67 -2.93 3.44
N PHE A 166 -13.36 -2.88 3.64
CA PHE A 166 -12.38 -2.42 2.66
C PHE A 166 -11.75 -3.63 1.96
N LEU A 167 -11.65 -3.55 0.62
CA LEU A 167 -10.91 -4.52 -0.19
C LEU A 167 -9.44 -4.10 -0.21
N ILE A 168 -8.59 -4.96 0.29
CA ILE A 168 -7.17 -4.72 0.48
C ILE A 168 -6.37 -5.60 -0.47
N LYS A 169 -5.45 -5.01 -1.23
CA LYS A 169 -4.43 -5.70 -2.01
C LYS A 169 -3.19 -5.86 -1.14
N ASN A 170 -2.76 -7.11 -0.92
CA ASN A 170 -1.54 -7.44 -0.18
C ASN A 170 -0.34 -7.61 -1.13
N SER A 171 0.85 -7.82 -0.57
CA SER A 171 2.13 -8.05 -1.26
C SER A 171 2.79 -9.39 -0.87
N TRP A 172 1.98 -10.44 -0.68
CA TRP A 172 2.43 -11.78 -0.29
C TRP A 172 2.12 -12.84 -1.35
N SER A 173 2.28 -12.51 -2.65
CA SER A 173 1.88 -13.36 -3.77
C SER A 173 0.35 -13.50 -3.94
N ALA A 174 -0.08 -13.90 -5.12
CA ALA A 174 -1.48 -14.24 -5.40
C ALA A 174 -1.93 -15.57 -4.75
N ASP A 175 -1.00 -16.35 -4.20
CA ASP A 175 -1.30 -17.60 -3.52
C ASP A 175 -1.80 -17.40 -2.08
N TRP A 176 -1.59 -16.21 -1.50
CA TRP A 176 -2.11 -15.85 -0.20
C TRP A 176 -3.53 -15.28 -0.30
N GLY A 177 -4.38 -15.59 0.68
CA GLY A 177 -5.71 -15.01 0.80
C GLY A 177 -6.63 -15.32 -0.38
N ASP A 178 -7.47 -14.37 -0.76
CA ASP A 178 -8.32 -14.45 -1.95
C ASP A 178 -7.58 -13.85 -3.15
N GLN A 179 -6.74 -14.65 -3.82
CA GLN A 179 -5.90 -14.24 -4.94
C GLN A 179 -4.99 -13.03 -4.63
N GLY A 180 -4.47 -12.98 -3.41
CA GLY A 180 -3.63 -11.90 -2.92
C GLY A 180 -4.39 -10.72 -2.29
N TYR A 181 -5.70 -10.83 -2.15
CA TYR A 181 -6.57 -9.82 -1.54
C TYR A 181 -7.16 -10.31 -0.22
N VAL A 182 -7.62 -9.36 0.60
CA VAL A 182 -8.37 -9.60 1.83
C VAL A 182 -9.45 -8.53 2.00
N LYS A 183 -10.59 -8.92 2.58
CA LYS A 183 -11.66 -8.01 2.98
C LYS A 183 -11.56 -7.77 4.49
N LEU A 184 -11.20 -6.54 4.88
CA LEU A 184 -11.14 -6.12 6.28
C LEU A 184 -12.40 -5.35 6.66
N GLY A 185 -13.04 -5.77 7.74
CA GLY A 185 -14.25 -5.14 8.24
C GLY A 185 -14.04 -3.65 8.54
N ALA A 186 -14.99 -2.83 8.09
CA ALA A 186 -15.02 -1.40 8.33
C ALA A 186 -15.99 -1.10 9.49
N ASP A 187 -15.53 -0.37 10.48
CA ASP A 187 -16.35 0.07 11.60
C ASP A 187 -16.29 1.61 11.79
N ASN A 188 -16.89 2.10 12.86
CA ASN A 188 -16.88 3.53 13.14
C ASN A 188 -15.67 3.95 14.01
N ASN A 189 -14.61 3.15 14.04
CA ASN A 189 -13.40 3.36 14.83
C ASN A 189 -12.17 2.97 14.00
N ASN A 190 -11.29 2.10 14.53
CA ASN A 190 -10.01 1.74 13.90
C ASN A 190 -10.15 0.86 12.65
N GLY A 191 -11.31 0.23 12.43
CA GLY A 191 -11.47 -0.85 11.48
C GLY A 191 -10.78 -2.14 11.93
N VAL A 192 -11.14 -3.27 11.31
CA VAL A 192 -10.50 -4.56 11.62
C VAL A 192 -9.03 -4.49 11.20
N CYS A 193 -8.14 -5.03 12.02
CA CYS A 193 -6.68 -4.94 11.89
C CYS A 193 -6.13 -3.50 11.89
N GLY A 194 -6.90 -2.48 12.32
CA GLY A 194 -6.44 -1.09 12.33
C GLY A 194 -6.48 -0.40 10.95
N VAL A 195 -7.17 -0.96 9.96
CA VAL A 195 -7.14 -0.49 8.56
C VAL A 195 -7.49 0.99 8.35
N GLN A 196 -8.17 1.62 9.32
CA GLN A 196 -8.58 3.03 9.27
C GLN A 196 -7.62 3.98 10.04
N MET A 197 -6.53 3.44 10.63
CA MET A 197 -5.70 4.20 11.56
C MET A 197 -4.67 5.11 10.90
N ASP A 198 -4.06 4.70 9.78
CA ASP A 198 -2.98 5.46 9.11
C ASP A 198 -3.13 5.45 7.57
N PRO A 199 -4.23 6.01 7.03
CA PRO A 199 -4.44 6.06 5.59
C PRO A 199 -3.79 7.31 4.97
N ASN A 200 -3.02 7.09 3.88
CA ASN A 200 -2.41 8.18 3.13
C ASN A 200 -2.21 7.82 1.64
N TYR A 201 -2.01 8.84 0.78
CA TYR A 201 -1.87 8.67 -0.65
C TYR A 201 -0.95 9.74 -1.27
N PRO A 202 -0.39 9.50 -2.48
CA PRO A 202 0.41 10.49 -3.17
C PRO A 202 -0.49 11.59 -3.76
N GLY A 203 -0.19 12.85 -3.48
CA GLY A 203 -0.76 13.97 -4.22
C GLY A 203 -0.15 14.05 -5.62
N LEU A 204 -0.97 14.21 -6.67
CA LEU A 204 -0.57 14.37 -8.08
C LEU A 204 -1.09 15.66 -8.70
#